data_c3bb1e53a7ff0e7468a97ccc6ea03653
#
_entry.id   c3bb1e53a7ff0e7468a97ccc6ea03653
#
_cell.length_a   1.000
_cell.length_b   1.000
_cell.length_c   1.000
_cell.angle_alpha   90.00
_cell.angle_beta   90.00
_cell.angle_gamma   90.00
#
_symmetry.space_group_name_H-M   'P 1'
#
loop_
_entity.id
_entity.type
_entity.pdbx_description
1 polymer ?
#
loop_
_entity_poly.entity_id
_entity_poly.type
_entity_poly.pdbx_seq_one_letter_code
_entity_poly.pdbx_strand_id
1 'polypeptide(L)'
;MISQKAISDRSSILLIYTGGTIGMKEDPEVRALRPFDFGQILEEVPELRKFAYRIDSYTFNPLIDSSDVEPSLWAALVELIEKRYDEYDGFVILHGTDTMAYSASALSFMIEGLTKPVVFTGSQLPIGTPRTDGKENLISAVEIAAAKDSEGHALVPEVCICFDNILMRGNRTSKINSDNFRAFSSANLAPLAEAGISIRYNDALILKPSDWNARPIFHKKLDTRVSILKIHPGITPEVVRSILCSAGTRAVIIETYGAGNAPSKQWFLDLVKEAALMGKILLNVTQCIAGQVNMDIYATGKCLKEAGVANGYDSTTESALAKLFHLMGTYSNDDDVKKGLEINLRGEISK
;
A
#
# COMPACT_ATOMS: atom_id res chain seq x y z
N MET A 1 -41.48 -20.00 -2.87
CA MET A 1 -40.37 -20.48 -2.01
C MET A 1 -39.07 -20.26 -2.77
N ILE A 2 -38.38 -19.15 -2.52
CA ILE A 2 -37.01 -18.91 -3.03
C ILE A 2 -36.14 -19.80 -2.15
N SER A 3 -35.52 -20.80 -2.79
CA SER A 3 -34.72 -21.86 -2.16
C SER A 3 -33.62 -21.23 -1.26
N GLN A 4 -33.47 -21.75 -0.02
CA GLN A 4 -32.35 -21.46 0.89
C GLN A 4 -30.96 -21.68 0.24
N LYS A 5 -30.89 -22.36 -0.91
CA LYS A 5 -29.68 -22.57 -1.70
C LYS A 5 -29.21 -21.29 -2.42
N ALA A 6 -30.12 -20.33 -2.69
CA ALA A 6 -29.78 -19.05 -3.36
C ALA A 6 -29.12 -18.02 -2.41
N ILE A 7 -29.06 -18.26 -1.11
CA ILE A 7 -28.46 -17.36 -0.12
C ILE A 7 -26.98 -17.71 0.12
N SER A 8 -26.55 -18.95 -0.19
CA SER A 8 -25.17 -19.41 0.00
C SER A 8 -24.20 -18.99 -1.14
N ASP A 9 -24.72 -18.49 -2.27
CA ASP A 9 -23.92 -18.10 -3.44
C ASP A 9 -23.62 -16.61 -3.53
N ARG A 10 -23.98 -15.82 -2.52
CA ARG A 10 -23.75 -14.37 -2.51
C ARG A 10 -22.41 -14.06 -1.88
N SER A 11 -21.56 -13.33 -2.61
CA SER A 11 -20.30 -12.81 -2.04
C SER A 11 -20.57 -11.97 -0.78
N SER A 12 -19.73 -12.15 0.22
CA SER A 12 -19.76 -11.44 1.50
C SER A 12 -18.55 -10.52 1.62
N ILE A 13 -18.79 -9.24 1.87
CA ILE A 13 -17.76 -8.19 1.92
C ILE A 13 -17.78 -7.52 3.28
N LEU A 14 -16.59 -7.37 3.88
CA LEU A 14 -16.41 -6.54 5.07
C LEU A 14 -15.88 -5.17 4.65
N LEU A 15 -16.68 -4.13 4.90
CA LEU A 15 -16.22 -2.74 4.81
C LEU A 15 -15.54 -2.36 6.11
N ILE A 16 -14.29 -1.93 6.05
CA ILE A 16 -13.50 -1.51 7.21
C ILE A 16 -13.25 -0.02 7.10
N TYR A 17 -13.85 0.76 8.01
CA TYR A 17 -13.68 2.21 8.04
C TYR A 17 -12.65 2.60 9.08
N THR A 18 -11.51 3.11 8.64
CA THR A 18 -10.43 3.57 9.51
C THR A 18 -10.49 5.07 9.78
N GLY A 19 -11.15 5.82 8.90
CA GLY A 19 -11.20 7.28 8.90
C GLY A 19 -11.05 7.85 7.49
N GLY A 20 -10.77 9.13 7.41
CA GLY A 20 -10.59 9.86 6.15
C GLY A 20 -11.87 10.55 5.65
N THR A 21 -11.69 11.36 4.62
CA THR A 21 -12.71 12.29 4.08
C THR A 21 -13.98 11.60 3.61
N ILE A 22 -13.86 10.37 3.07
CA ILE A 22 -15.01 9.63 2.52
C ILE A 22 -16.16 9.46 3.50
N GLY A 23 -15.87 9.20 4.78
CA GLY A 23 -16.87 9.01 5.83
C GLY A 23 -17.18 10.28 6.61
N MET A 24 -16.91 11.45 6.05
CA MET A 24 -17.24 12.72 6.66
C MET A 24 -18.47 13.36 6.04
N LYS A 25 -19.21 14.11 6.83
CA LYS A 25 -20.37 14.89 6.41
C LYS A 25 -20.24 16.32 6.95
N GLU A 26 -20.63 17.29 6.14
CA GLU A 26 -20.69 18.67 6.62
C GLU A 26 -21.82 18.81 7.65
N ASP A 27 -21.47 19.26 8.84
CA ASP A 27 -22.41 19.66 9.88
C ASP A 27 -22.94 21.07 9.54
N PRO A 28 -24.24 21.26 9.23
CA PRO A 28 -24.77 22.55 8.83
C PRO A 28 -24.68 23.61 9.92
N GLU A 29 -24.65 23.21 11.20
CA GLU A 29 -24.62 24.14 12.33
C GLU A 29 -23.22 24.70 12.56
N VAL A 30 -22.20 23.83 12.44
CA VAL A 30 -20.79 24.18 12.76
C VAL A 30 -20.00 24.50 11.49
N ARG A 31 -20.52 24.19 10.30
CA ARG A 31 -19.83 24.29 9.00
C ARG A 31 -18.46 23.59 8.99
N ALA A 32 -18.40 22.46 9.65
CA ALA A 32 -17.21 21.63 9.74
C ALA A 32 -17.53 20.18 9.37
N LEU A 33 -16.54 19.47 8.85
CA LEU A 33 -16.67 18.07 8.54
C LEU A 33 -16.67 17.25 9.83
N ARG A 34 -17.68 16.40 10.01
CA ARG A 34 -17.77 15.43 11.12
C ARG A 34 -17.92 14.02 10.58
N PRO A 35 -17.35 13.02 11.25
CA PRO A 35 -17.61 11.63 10.92
C PRO A 35 -19.10 11.32 11.05
N PHE A 36 -19.67 10.58 10.08
CA PHE A 36 -21.02 10.05 10.19
C PHE A 36 -20.99 8.57 10.64
N ASP A 37 -22.13 8.08 11.13
CA ASP A 37 -22.25 6.65 11.47
C ASP A 37 -22.14 5.82 10.19
N PHE A 38 -21.04 5.07 10.07
CA PHE A 38 -20.77 4.26 8.90
C PHE A 38 -21.78 3.10 8.71
N GLY A 39 -22.53 2.74 9.76
CA GLY A 39 -23.67 1.85 9.62
C GLY A 39 -24.73 2.38 8.65
N GLN A 40 -24.73 3.69 8.41
CA GLN A 40 -25.64 4.37 7.47
C GLN A 40 -25.06 4.48 6.04
N ILE A 41 -23.91 3.90 5.72
CA ILE A 41 -23.27 3.99 4.40
C ILE A 41 -24.22 3.56 3.28
N LEU A 42 -25.09 2.59 3.51
CA LEU A 42 -26.09 2.12 2.57
C LEU A 42 -27.24 3.12 2.34
N GLU A 43 -27.35 4.17 3.16
CA GLU A 43 -28.29 5.28 2.97
C GLU A 43 -27.65 6.34 2.07
N GLU A 44 -26.34 6.59 2.24
CA GLU A 44 -25.58 7.55 1.43
C GLU A 44 -25.22 6.98 0.05
N VAL A 45 -25.05 5.64 -0.07
CA VAL A 45 -24.79 4.93 -1.34
C VAL A 45 -25.81 3.82 -1.53
N PRO A 46 -27.08 4.17 -1.82
CA PRO A 46 -28.17 3.19 -1.98
C PRO A 46 -27.94 2.24 -3.17
N GLU A 47 -27.05 2.59 -4.09
CA GLU A 47 -26.63 1.74 -5.21
C GLU A 47 -26.06 0.42 -4.74
N LEU A 48 -25.38 0.38 -3.59
CA LEU A 48 -24.83 -0.84 -3.00
C LEU A 48 -25.90 -1.88 -2.67
N ARG A 49 -27.14 -1.45 -2.42
CA ARG A 49 -28.28 -2.37 -2.19
C ARG A 49 -28.72 -3.12 -3.44
N LYS A 50 -28.33 -2.63 -4.63
CA LYS A 50 -28.65 -3.30 -5.91
C LYS A 50 -27.78 -4.53 -6.15
N PHE A 51 -26.59 -4.57 -5.52
CA PHE A 51 -25.77 -5.76 -5.55
C PHE A 51 -26.37 -6.85 -4.64
N ALA A 52 -26.32 -8.07 -5.11
CA ALA A 52 -26.77 -9.22 -4.31
C ALA A 52 -25.72 -9.67 -3.30
N TYR A 53 -24.85 -8.77 -2.81
CA TYR A 53 -23.81 -9.08 -1.83
C TYR A 53 -24.31 -8.92 -0.40
N ARG A 54 -23.69 -9.66 0.53
CA ARG A 54 -23.77 -9.36 1.95
C ARG A 54 -22.66 -8.35 2.27
N ILE A 55 -23.02 -7.17 2.71
CA ILE A 55 -22.08 -6.12 3.07
C ILE A 55 -22.25 -5.82 4.55
N ASP A 56 -21.23 -6.14 5.33
CA ASP A 56 -21.14 -5.80 6.75
C ASP A 56 -20.07 -4.70 6.92
N SER A 57 -20.17 -3.92 8.00
CA SER A 57 -19.22 -2.84 8.28
C SER A 57 -18.54 -3.01 9.64
N TYR A 58 -17.29 -2.58 9.70
CA TYR A 58 -16.51 -2.43 10.93
C TYR A 58 -15.91 -1.03 10.97
N THR A 59 -16.13 -0.30 12.04
CA THR A 59 -15.60 1.07 12.21
C THR A 59 -14.57 1.09 13.32
N PHE A 60 -13.39 1.60 13.04
CA PHE A 60 -12.37 1.86 14.06
C PHE A 60 -12.81 2.99 14.99
N ASN A 61 -12.51 2.86 16.26
CA ASN A 61 -12.81 3.88 17.25
C ASN A 61 -11.59 4.07 18.18
N PRO A 62 -10.97 5.28 18.21
CA PRO A 62 -11.34 6.46 17.41
C PRO A 62 -11.04 6.28 15.91
N LEU A 63 -11.70 7.09 15.06
CA LEU A 63 -11.32 7.24 13.66
C LEU A 63 -9.96 7.95 13.57
N ILE A 64 -9.17 7.57 12.58
CA ILE A 64 -7.79 8.04 12.42
C ILE A 64 -7.71 8.91 11.17
N ASP A 65 -7.21 10.14 11.31
CA ASP A 65 -6.78 10.92 10.16
C ASP A 65 -5.59 10.22 9.50
N SER A 66 -5.56 10.20 8.17
CA SER A 66 -4.47 9.51 7.45
C SER A 66 -3.10 10.13 7.70
N SER A 67 -3.01 11.39 8.11
CA SER A 67 -1.78 12.04 8.54
C SER A 67 -1.22 11.50 9.86
N ASP A 68 -2.08 10.91 10.70
CA ASP A 68 -1.77 10.35 12.01
C ASP A 68 -1.63 8.82 12.00
N VAL A 69 -1.60 8.21 10.81
CA VAL A 69 -1.47 6.75 10.69
C VAL A 69 -0.09 6.30 11.17
N GLU A 70 -0.12 5.34 12.08
CA GLU A 70 1.05 4.65 12.60
C GLU A 70 1.02 3.15 12.26
N PRO A 71 2.17 2.46 12.31
CA PRO A 71 2.25 1.01 12.07
C PRO A 71 1.35 0.15 12.97
N SER A 72 0.93 0.67 14.11
CA SER A 72 -0.07 0.06 15.01
C SER A 72 -1.43 -0.15 14.33
N LEU A 73 -1.86 0.79 13.47
CA LEU A 73 -3.08 0.62 12.66
C LEU A 73 -2.94 -0.53 11.67
N TRP A 74 -1.78 -0.67 11.02
CA TRP A 74 -1.55 -1.76 10.08
C TRP A 74 -1.62 -3.13 10.77
N ALA A 75 -1.02 -3.25 11.96
CA ALA A 75 -1.11 -4.47 12.75
C ALA A 75 -2.57 -4.77 13.17
N ALA A 76 -3.34 -3.75 13.57
CA ALA A 76 -4.75 -3.90 13.91
C ALA A 76 -5.62 -4.29 12.71
N LEU A 77 -5.36 -3.73 11.51
CA LEU A 77 -6.03 -4.12 10.26
C LEU A 77 -5.74 -5.59 9.91
N VAL A 78 -4.49 -6.00 9.99
CA VAL A 78 -4.08 -7.39 9.73
C VAL A 78 -4.74 -8.33 10.72
N GLU A 79 -4.79 -7.99 12.01
CA GLU A 79 -5.45 -8.79 13.03
C GLU A 79 -6.96 -8.90 12.80
N LEU A 80 -7.62 -7.81 12.40
CA LEU A 80 -9.04 -7.81 12.07
C LEU A 80 -9.33 -8.72 10.87
N ILE A 81 -8.54 -8.57 9.79
CA ILE A 81 -8.68 -9.40 8.58
C ILE A 81 -8.45 -10.88 8.92
N GLU A 82 -7.39 -11.20 9.68
CA GLU A 82 -7.11 -12.58 10.10
C GLU A 82 -8.29 -13.20 10.87
N LYS A 83 -8.85 -12.47 11.83
CA LYS A 83 -10.01 -12.93 12.64
C LYS A 83 -11.25 -13.15 11.80
N ARG A 84 -11.44 -12.37 10.74
CA ARG A 84 -12.64 -12.38 9.92
C ARG A 84 -12.44 -13.05 8.56
N TYR A 85 -11.25 -13.62 8.32
CA TYR A 85 -10.87 -14.12 7.00
C TYR A 85 -11.83 -15.17 6.45
N ASP A 86 -12.29 -16.09 7.31
CA ASP A 86 -13.17 -17.19 6.91
C ASP A 86 -14.64 -16.78 6.77
N GLU A 87 -15.02 -15.57 7.26
CA GLU A 87 -16.41 -15.10 7.24
C GLU A 87 -16.76 -14.29 5.98
N TYR A 88 -15.73 -13.73 5.28
CA TYR A 88 -15.92 -12.84 4.15
C TYR A 88 -15.12 -13.30 2.94
N ASP A 89 -15.61 -12.97 1.75
CA ASP A 89 -14.99 -13.25 0.45
C ASP A 89 -14.01 -12.16 0.03
N GLY A 90 -14.14 -10.96 0.58
CA GLY A 90 -13.28 -9.82 0.31
C GLY A 90 -13.39 -8.74 1.37
N PHE A 91 -12.40 -7.86 1.40
CA PHE A 91 -12.26 -6.76 2.36
C PHE A 91 -12.09 -5.46 1.60
N VAL A 92 -12.86 -4.43 1.97
CA VAL A 92 -12.71 -3.08 1.45
C VAL A 92 -12.35 -2.16 2.61
N ILE A 93 -11.22 -1.47 2.51
CA ILE A 93 -10.71 -0.59 3.55
C ILE A 93 -10.90 0.85 3.10
N LEU A 94 -11.76 1.59 3.82
CA LEU A 94 -11.94 3.02 3.63
C LEU A 94 -10.93 3.77 4.49
N HIS A 95 -10.05 4.50 3.81
CA HIS A 95 -8.86 5.10 4.39
C HIS A 95 -8.66 6.52 3.85
N GLY A 96 -8.09 7.40 4.64
CA GLY A 96 -7.69 8.72 4.15
C GLY A 96 -6.57 8.64 3.13
N THR A 97 -6.55 9.57 2.17
CA THR A 97 -5.70 9.44 0.97
C THR A 97 -4.21 9.67 1.20
N ASP A 98 -3.80 10.42 2.25
CA ASP A 98 -2.41 10.87 2.40
C ASP A 98 -1.41 9.74 2.61
N THR A 99 -1.78 8.73 3.39
CA THR A 99 -0.91 7.58 3.68
C THR A 99 -1.47 6.25 3.19
N MET A 100 -2.49 6.27 2.33
CA MET A 100 -3.12 5.05 1.79
C MET A 100 -2.10 4.17 1.07
N ALA A 101 -1.18 4.74 0.29
CA ALA A 101 -0.15 3.99 -0.42
C ALA A 101 0.84 3.29 0.54
N TYR A 102 1.16 3.91 1.68
CA TYR A 102 1.96 3.28 2.75
C TYR A 102 1.20 2.12 3.40
N SER A 103 -0.08 2.33 3.75
CA SER A 103 -0.90 1.30 4.38
C SER A 103 -1.15 0.10 3.46
N ALA A 104 -1.45 0.34 2.18
CA ALA A 104 -1.61 -0.73 1.20
C ALA A 104 -0.30 -1.48 0.93
N SER A 105 0.83 -0.77 0.87
CA SER A 105 2.15 -1.40 0.76
C SER A 105 2.45 -2.27 1.99
N ALA A 106 2.20 -1.76 3.20
CA ALA A 106 2.44 -2.50 4.43
C ALA A 106 1.60 -3.79 4.49
N LEU A 107 0.29 -3.72 4.23
CA LEU A 107 -0.57 -4.90 4.23
C LEU A 107 -0.17 -5.91 3.15
N SER A 108 0.36 -5.45 2.00
CA SER A 108 0.87 -6.35 0.94
C SER A 108 1.98 -7.27 1.46
N PHE A 109 2.87 -6.77 2.31
CA PHE A 109 3.94 -7.58 2.90
C PHE A 109 3.49 -8.33 4.16
N MET A 110 2.60 -7.74 4.95
CA MET A 110 2.13 -8.33 6.21
C MET A 110 1.16 -9.50 6.02
N ILE A 111 0.52 -9.63 4.85
CA ILE A 111 -0.39 -10.75 4.55
C ILE A 111 0.17 -11.55 3.38
N GLU A 112 0.73 -12.71 3.68
CA GLU A 112 1.37 -13.59 2.70
C GLU A 112 0.41 -14.66 2.20
N GLY A 113 0.35 -14.86 0.87
CA GLY A 113 -0.45 -15.91 0.27
C GLY A 113 -1.95 -15.61 0.29
N LEU A 114 -2.34 -14.34 0.07
CA LEU A 114 -3.75 -13.94 -0.04
C LEU A 114 -4.49 -14.77 -1.09
N THR A 115 -5.67 -15.26 -0.71
CA THR A 115 -6.64 -15.90 -1.61
C THR A 115 -7.90 -15.05 -1.80
N LYS A 116 -7.98 -13.92 -1.11
CA LYS A 116 -9.12 -12.98 -1.14
C LYS A 116 -8.62 -11.56 -1.35
N PRO A 117 -9.41 -10.68 -1.99
CA PRO A 117 -9.00 -9.29 -2.21
C PRO A 117 -9.03 -8.47 -0.92
N VAL A 118 -8.06 -7.56 -0.79
CA VAL A 118 -8.05 -6.48 0.19
C VAL A 118 -7.92 -5.17 -0.59
N VAL A 119 -9.02 -4.43 -0.74
CA VAL A 119 -9.09 -3.26 -1.60
C VAL A 119 -9.17 -1.99 -0.76
N PHE A 120 -8.13 -1.19 -0.79
CA PHE A 120 -8.14 0.17 -0.23
C PHE A 120 -8.87 1.11 -1.18
N THR A 121 -9.66 2.00 -0.60
CA THR A 121 -10.28 3.11 -1.30
C THR A 121 -10.54 4.28 -0.34
N GLY A 122 -10.98 5.40 -0.91
CA GLY A 122 -11.26 6.62 -0.18
C GLY A 122 -11.83 7.67 -1.12
N SER A 123 -11.78 8.93 -0.74
CA SER A 123 -12.20 10.01 -1.62
C SER A 123 -11.44 11.31 -1.35
N GLN A 124 -11.41 12.17 -2.35
CA GLN A 124 -10.94 13.55 -2.20
C GLN A 124 -12.04 14.44 -1.60
N LEU A 125 -13.31 14.14 -1.89
CA LEU A 125 -14.46 14.86 -1.34
C LEU A 125 -15.32 13.93 -0.46
N PRO A 126 -15.95 14.48 0.61
CA PRO A 126 -16.90 13.74 1.44
C PRO A 126 -18.02 13.11 0.61
N ILE A 127 -18.50 11.93 1.01
CA ILE A 127 -19.48 11.16 0.23
C ILE A 127 -20.81 11.89 0.04
N GLY A 128 -21.21 12.75 0.97
CA GLY A 128 -22.43 13.56 0.89
C GLY A 128 -22.28 14.85 0.05
N THR A 129 -21.10 15.15 -0.48
CA THR A 129 -20.84 16.38 -1.23
C THR A 129 -21.23 16.22 -2.69
N PRO A 130 -21.81 17.27 -3.35
CA PRO A 130 -22.01 17.26 -4.79
C PRO A 130 -20.69 17.00 -5.53
N ARG A 131 -20.74 16.14 -6.57
CA ARG A 131 -19.58 15.73 -7.38
C ARG A 131 -18.51 14.95 -6.60
N THR A 132 -18.86 14.32 -5.48
CA THR A 132 -17.92 13.43 -4.77
C THR A 132 -17.46 12.28 -5.68
N ASP A 133 -16.18 11.95 -5.59
CA ASP A 133 -15.59 10.73 -6.15
C ASP A 133 -15.84 9.51 -5.26
N GLY A 134 -16.25 9.71 -3.99
CA GLY A 134 -16.36 8.66 -2.99
C GLY A 134 -17.37 7.56 -3.33
N LYS A 135 -18.48 7.90 -4.00
CA LYS A 135 -19.51 6.90 -4.37
C LYS A 135 -18.98 5.91 -5.39
N GLU A 136 -18.43 6.40 -6.49
CA GLU A 136 -17.90 5.55 -7.56
C GLU A 136 -16.67 4.74 -7.08
N ASN A 137 -15.81 5.36 -6.30
CA ASN A 137 -14.67 4.67 -5.69
C ASN A 137 -15.12 3.51 -4.79
N LEU A 138 -16.14 3.72 -3.94
CA LEU A 138 -16.68 2.69 -3.06
C LEU A 138 -17.39 1.58 -3.83
N ILE A 139 -18.25 1.93 -4.80
CA ILE A 139 -18.99 0.98 -5.62
C ILE A 139 -17.98 0.08 -6.36
N SER A 140 -17.01 0.65 -7.04
CA SER A 140 -16.00 -0.08 -7.80
C SER A 140 -15.16 -1.00 -6.87
N ALA A 141 -14.76 -0.50 -5.69
CA ALA A 141 -13.99 -1.29 -4.72
C ALA A 141 -14.79 -2.51 -4.22
N VAL A 142 -16.08 -2.34 -3.91
CA VAL A 142 -16.96 -3.43 -3.46
C VAL A 142 -17.19 -4.45 -4.57
N GLU A 143 -17.46 -4.01 -5.80
CA GLU A 143 -17.65 -4.88 -6.95
C GLU A 143 -16.40 -5.72 -7.23
N ILE A 144 -15.21 -5.10 -7.20
CA ILE A 144 -13.93 -5.79 -7.38
C ILE A 144 -13.67 -6.78 -6.23
N ALA A 145 -13.95 -6.39 -4.99
CA ALA A 145 -13.77 -7.26 -3.83
C ALA A 145 -14.70 -8.46 -3.83
N ALA A 146 -15.85 -8.36 -4.51
CA ALA A 146 -16.84 -9.43 -4.61
C ALA A 146 -16.66 -10.33 -5.85
N ALA A 147 -15.81 -9.91 -6.81
CA ALA A 147 -15.68 -10.55 -8.11
C ALA A 147 -14.98 -11.92 -8.01
N LYS A 148 -15.57 -12.93 -8.62
CA LYS A 148 -15.08 -14.31 -8.65
C LYS A 148 -15.05 -14.84 -10.08
N ASP A 149 -14.17 -15.80 -10.32
CA ASP A 149 -14.14 -16.59 -11.53
C ASP A 149 -15.21 -17.70 -11.53
N SER A 150 -15.22 -18.51 -12.59
CA SER A 150 -16.17 -19.64 -12.73
C SER A 150 -15.96 -20.77 -11.72
N GLU A 151 -14.79 -20.82 -11.07
CA GLU A 151 -14.45 -21.80 -10.03
C GLU A 151 -14.79 -21.29 -8.63
N GLY A 152 -15.20 -20.02 -8.51
CA GLY A 152 -15.53 -19.36 -7.25
C GLY A 152 -14.33 -18.68 -6.56
N HIS A 153 -13.18 -18.63 -7.23
CA HIS A 153 -11.99 -17.95 -6.73
C HIS A 153 -12.06 -16.44 -6.97
N ALA A 154 -11.46 -15.67 -6.09
CA ALA A 154 -11.37 -14.22 -6.25
C ALA A 154 -10.62 -13.86 -7.54
N LEU A 155 -11.13 -12.89 -8.31
CA LEU A 155 -10.42 -12.42 -9.52
C LEU A 155 -9.11 -11.73 -9.18
N VAL A 156 -9.05 -10.97 -8.08
CA VAL A 156 -7.86 -10.21 -7.67
C VAL A 156 -7.50 -10.51 -6.21
N PRO A 157 -6.81 -11.62 -5.89
CA PRO A 157 -6.44 -11.99 -4.53
C PRO A 157 -5.18 -11.25 -4.05
N GLU A 158 -5.21 -9.92 -4.13
CA GLU A 158 -4.09 -9.04 -3.79
C GLU A 158 -4.55 -7.89 -2.88
N VAL A 159 -3.57 -7.21 -2.26
CA VAL A 159 -3.80 -5.89 -1.65
C VAL A 159 -3.71 -4.84 -2.73
N CYS A 160 -4.80 -4.10 -2.95
CA CYS A 160 -4.93 -3.15 -4.05
C CYS A 160 -5.42 -1.79 -3.56
N ILE A 161 -5.22 -0.76 -4.38
CA ILE A 161 -5.88 0.54 -4.26
C ILE A 161 -6.81 0.70 -5.46
N CYS A 162 -8.10 0.93 -5.19
CA CYS A 162 -9.10 1.29 -6.19
C CYS A 162 -9.42 2.78 -6.07
N PHE A 163 -9.07 3.56 -7.09
CA PHE A 163 -9.29 5.01 -7.07
C PHE A 163 -9.44 5.53 -8.51
N ASP A 164 -10.34 6.49 -8.74
CA ASP A 164 -10.60 7.08 -10.06
C ASP A 164 -10.83 6.01 -11.16
N ASN A 165 -11.66 5.01 -10.86
CA ASN A 165 -11.98 3.88 -11.75
C ASN A 165 -10.80 2.97 -12.13
N ILE A 166 -9.67 3.06 -11.43
CA ILE A 166 -8.47 2.27 -11.70
C ILE A 166 -8.14 1.41 -10.47
N LEU A 167 -7.90 0.11 -10.70
CA LEU A 167 -7.37 -0.78 -9.69
C LEU A 167 -5.86 -0.93 -9.86
N MET A 168 -5.13 -0.53 -8.86
CA MET A 168 -3.66 -0.57 -8.82
C MET A 168 -3.18 -1.54 -7.75
N ARG A 169 -2.05 -2.24 -7.99
CA ARG A 169 -1.41 -3.03 -6.93
C ARG A 169 -0.94 -2.11 -5.80
N GLY A 170 -1.28 -2.42 -4.56
CA GLY A 170 -1.05 -1.54 -3.42
C GLY A 170 0.41 -1.13 -3.23
N ASN A 171 1.32 -2.10 -3.34
CA ASN A 171 2.77 -1.88 -3.19
C ASN A 171 3.49 -1.37 -4.46
N ARG A 172 2.72 -0.95 -5.48
CA ARG A 172 3.24 -0.30 -6.72
C ARG A 172 2.70 1.11 -6.90
N THR A 173 1.95 1.60 -5.92
CA THR A 173 1.14 2.81 -6.03
C THR A 173 1.71 3.91 -5.14
N SER A 174 1.71 5.14 -5.64
CA SER A 174 2.04 6.36 -4.90
C SER A 174 0.94 7.40 -5.06
N LYS A 175 0.75 8.27 -4.05
CA LYS A 175 -0.09 9.46 -4.16
C LYS A 175 0.66 10.54 -4.93
N ILE A 176 0.13 10.94 -6.08
CA ILE A 176 0.79 11.88 -6.98
C ILE A 176 0.12 13.26 -7.04
N ASN A 177 -1.08 13.39 -6.48
CA ASN A 177 -1.84 14.64 -6.52
C ASN A 177 -2.69 14.83 -5.26
N SER A 178 -2.70 16.05 -4.75
CA SER A 178 -3.49 16.44 -3.56
C SER A 178 -4.82 17.09 -3.88
N ASP A 179 -5.05 17.51 -5.14
CA ASP A 179 -6.17 18.38 -5.55
C ASP A 179 -6.93 17.87 -6.79
N ASN A 180 -6.69 16.62 -7.20
CA ASN A 180 -7.36 15.99 -8.34
C ASN A 180 -7.95 14.64 -7.94
N PHE A 181 -9.03 14.21 -8.58
CA PHE A 181 -9.59 12.88 -8.39
C PHE A 181 -8.62 11.78 -8.81
N ARG A 182 -7.79 12.01 -9.84
CA ARG A 182 -6.65 11.16 -10.16
C ARG A 182 -5.51 11.38 -9.16
N ALA A 183 -5.74 10.96 -7.92
CA ALA A 183 -4.81 11.20 -6.81
C ALA A 183 -3.65 10.19 -6.75
N PHE A 184 -3.82 9.00 -7.32
CA PHE A 184 -2.87 7.90 -7.26
C PHE A 184 -2.37 7.48 -8.64
N SER A 185 -1.14 6.92 -8.67
CA SER A 185 -0.55 6.34 -9.87
C SER A 185 0.33 5.14 -9.53
N SER A 186 0.29 4.15 -10.39
CA SER A 186 1.23 3.02 -10.43
C SER A 186 2.10 3.17 -11.68
N ALA A 187 3.18 3.94 -11.56
CA ALA A 187 3.93 4.43 -12.73
C ALA A 187 4.72 3.34 -13.47
N ASN A 188 5.13 2.28 -12.74
CA ASN A 188 5.94 1.18 -13.28
C ASN A 188 5.16 -0.12 -13.49
N LEU A 189 3.85 -0.15 -13.21
CA LEU A 189 3.00 -1.30 -13.44
C LEU A 189 1.65 -0.83 -13.99
N ALA A 190 1.20 -1.40 -15.09
CA ALA A 190 -0.11 -1.10 -15.63
C ALA A 190 -1.24 -1.49 -14.64
N PRO A 191 -2.42 -0.86 -14.74
CA PRO A 191 -3.56 -1.19 -13.90
C PRO A 191 -3.91 -2.68 -13.91
N LEU A 192 -4.30 -3.21 -12.75
CA LEU A 192 -4.82 -4.57 -12.60
C LEU A 192 -6.25 -4.68 -13.13
N ALA A 193 -7.02 -3.58 -13.04
CA ALA A 193 -8.33 -3.48 -13.66
C ALA A 193 -8.70 -2.02 -13.91
N GLU A 194 -9.65 -1.82 -14.84
CA GLU A 194 -10.27 -0.53 -15.14
C GLU A 194 -11.80 -0.68 -15.09
N ALA A 195 -12.45 0.13 -14.27
CA ALA A 195 -13.89 0.18 -14.17
C ALA A 195 -14.47 1.16 -15.23
N GLY A 196 -15.37 0.65 -16.06
CA GLY A 196 -16.13 1.40 -17.06
C GLY A 196 -17.59 0.95 -17.02
N ILE A 197 -18.20 0.70 -18.18
CA ILE A 197 -19.53 0.05 -18.24
C ILE A 197 -19.45 -1.36 -17.61
N SER A 198 -18.30 -2.00 -17.75
CA SER A 198 -17.93 -3.24 -17.05
C SER A 198 -16.49 -3.12 -16.58
N ILE A 199 -16.14 -3.87 -15.55
CA ILE A 199 -14.78 -3.91 -15.06
C ILE A 199 -13.95 -4.84 -15.95
N ARG A 200 -12.86 -4.31 -16.51
CA ARG A 200 -11.90 -5.06 -17.33
C ARG A 200 -10.67 -5.39 -16.52
N TYR A 201 -10.42 -6.67 -16.29
CA TYR A 201 -9.27 -7.17 -15.54
C TYR A 201 -8.08 -7.47 -16.46
N ASN A 202 -6.88 -7.19 -15.99
CA ASN A 202 -5.63 -7.54 -16.66
C ASN A 202 -5.06 -8.81 -16.02
N ASP A 203 -5.62 -9.95 -16.36
CA ASP A 203 -5.29 -11.26 -15.76
C ASP A 203 -3.80 -11.60 -15.85
N ALA A 204 -3.09 -11.10 -16.84
CA ALA A 204 -1.66 -11.35 -17.02
C ALA A 204 -0.80 -10.69 -15.92
N LEU A 205 -1.31 -9.64 -15.28
CA LEU A 205 -0.60 -8.91 -14.22
C LEU A 205 -1.03 -9.35 -12.82
N ILE A 206 -2.23 -9.88 -12.66
CA ILE A 206 -2.77 -10.26 -11.36
C ILE A 206 -2.03 -11.48 -10.81
N LEU A 207 -1.50 -11.34 -9.59
CA LEU A 207 -0.86 -12.43 -8.88
C LEU A 207 -1.92 -13.42 -8.40
N LYS A 208 -1.71 -14.69 -8.71
CA LYS A 208 -2.58 -15.77 -8.24
C LYS A 208 -1.84 -16.57 -7.16
N PRO A 209 -2.52 -17.02 -6.10
CA PRO A 209 -1.91 -17.91 -5.13
C PRO A 209 -1.56 -19.24 -5.75
N SER A 210 -0.49 -19.88 -5.28
CA SER A 210 -0.10 -21.22 -5.71
C SER A 210 -1.07 -22.31 -5.23
N ASP A 211 -1.75 -22.05 -4.12
CA ASP A 211 -2.79 -22.93 -3.55
C ASP A 211 -3.93 -22.06 -3.00
N TRP A 212 -5.11 -22.18 -3.61
CA TRP A 212 -6.31 -21.47 -3.20
C TRP A 212 -6.90 -21.92 -1.86
N ASN A 213 -6.53 -23.11 -1.40
CA ASN A 213 -6.97 -23.67 -0.12
C ASN A 213 -6.01 -23.36 1.02
N ALA A 214 -4.83 -22.82 0.72
CA ALA A 214 -3.88 -22.44 1.75
C ALA A 214 -4.40 -21.22 2.53
N ARG A 215 -4.26 -21.27 3.85
CA ARG A 215 -4.55 -20.11 4.69
C ARG A 215 -3.39 -19.13 4.60
N PRO A 216 -3.65 -17.82 4.41
CA PRO A 216 -2.60 -16.80 4.45
C PRO A 216 -1.84 -16.77 5.76
N ILE A 217 -0.58 -16.35 5.69
CA ILE A 217 0.24 -16.09 6.87
C ILE A 217 0.15 -14.60 7.20
N PHE A 218 -0.18 -14.30 8.45
CA PHE A 218 -0.38 -12.93 8.93
C PHE A 218 0.80 -12.49 9.81
N HIS A 219 1.65 -11.62 9.27
CA HIS A 219 2.81 -11.05 9.93
C HIS A 219 2.41 -9.76 10.65
N LYS A 220 2.53 -9.71 11.98
CA LYS A 220 2.11 -8.54 12.78
C LYS A 220 3.28 -7.74 13.34
N LYS A 221 4.49 -8.26 13.22
CA LYS A 221 5.70 -7.61 13.75
C LYS A 221 6.35 -6.76 12.67
N LEU A 222 6.61 -5.50 13.00
CA LEU A 222 7.32 -4.54 12.17
C LEU A 222 8.46 -3.94 12.99
N ASP A 223 9.59 -3.65 12.34
CA ASP A 223 10.67 -2.83 12.92
C ASP A 223 10.75 -1.52 12.15
N THR A 224 10.35 -0.44 12.78
CA THR A 224 10.17 0.87 12.18
C THR A 224 11.42 1.75 12.20
N ARG A 225 12.58 1.24 12.63
CA ARG A 225 13.85 1.97 12.72
C ARG A 225 14.48 2.23 11.36
N VAL A 226 13.73 2.87 10.47
CA VAL A 226 14.14 3.27 9.11
C VAL A 226 14.09 4.78 8.99
N SER A 227 15.09 5.36 8.35
CA SER A 227 15.09 6.77 7.93
C SER A 227 15.18 6.87 6.40
N ILE A 228 14.75 8.00 5.85
CA ILE A 228 14.84 8.30 4.43
C ILE A 228 15.83 9.46 4.25
N LEU A 229 16.86 9.24 3.43
CA LEU A 229 17.80 10.26 3.01
C LEU A 229 17.46 10.65 1.56
N LYS A 230 16.74 11.75 1.39
CA LYS A 230 16.53 12.34 0.06
C LYS A 230 17.70 13.25 -0.28
N ILE A 231 18.55 12.84 -1.21
CA ILE A 231 19.68 13.68 -1.64
C ILE A 231 19.19 14.83 -2.52
N HIS A 232 19.85 15.99 -2.39
CA HIS A 232 19.55 17.17 -3.21
C HIS A 232 20.82 18.01 -3.45
N PRO A 233 20.87 18.86 -4.48
CA PRO A 233 21.97 19.81 -4.65
C PRO A 233 22.09 20.71 -3.42
N GLY A 234 23.33 20.83 -2.89
CA GLY A 234 23.57 21.61 -1.67
C GLY A 234 23.44 20.87 -0.35
N ILE A 235 23.12 19.56 -0.36
CA ILE A 235 23.14 18.75 0.87
C ILE A 235 24.56 18.71 1.44
N THR A 236 24.68 18.84 2.77
CA THR A 236 25.98 18.91 3.44
C THR A 236 26.39 17.57 4.08
N PRO A 237 27.70 17.34 4.33
CA PRO A 237 28.18 16.14 5.00
C PRO A 237 27.54 15.93 6.38
N GLU A 238 27.29 17.03 7.12
CA GLU A 238 26.69 16.96 8.48
C GLU A 238 25.27 16.41 8.44
N VAL A 239 24.45 16.87 7.48
CA VAL A 239 23.07 16.38 7.28
C VAL A 239 23.09 14.90 6.89
N VAL A 240 23.93 14.52 5.92
CA VAL A 240 24.03 13.13 5.47
C VAL A 240 24.49 12.22 6.63
N ARG A 241 25.49 12.64 7.41
CA ARG A 241 25.96 11.90 8.58
C ARG A 241 24.89 11.74 9.63
N SER A 242 24.13 12.81 9.93
CA SER A 242 23.07 12.76 10.95
C SER A 242 21.98 11.73 10.63
N ILE A 243 21.70 11.48 9.36
CA ILE A 243 20.71 10.51 8.90
C ILE A 243 21.33 9.10 8.80
N LEU A 244 22.44 8.97 8.05
CA LEU A 244 23.08 7.66 7.80
C LEU A 244 23.60 7.01 9.08
N CYS A 245 24.20 7.79 9.99
CA CYS A 245 24.85 7.29 11.20
C CYS A 245 23.99 7.47 12.46
N SER A 246 22.69 7.78 12.33
CA SER A 246 21.79 7.91 13.47
C SER A 246 21.73 6.63 14.31
N ALA A 247 21.88 6.75 15.64
CA ALA A 247 21.83 5.62 16.55
C ALA A 247 20.46 4.94 16.60
N GLY A 248 19.37 5.70 16.42
CA GLY A 248 17.99 5.21 16.42
C GLY A 248 17.58 4.49 15.14
N THR A 249 18.41 4.49 14.11
CA THR A 249 18.11 3.94 12.79
C THR A 249 18.84 2.61 12.57
N ARG A 250 18.15 1.59 12.08
CA ARG A 250 18.73 0.30 11.65
C ARG A 250 18.92 0.24 10.14
N ALA A 251 18.01 0.87 9.38
CA ALA A 251 18.10 0.93 7.93
C ALA A 251 17.88 2.35 7.41
N VAL A 252 18.47 2.67 6.23
CA VAL A 252 18.26 3.94 5.54
C VAL A 252 17.92 3.70 4.08
N ILE A 253 16.81 4.27 3.64
CA ILE A 253 16.47 4.41 2.23
C ILE A 253 17.17 5.66 1.72
N ILE A 254 17.98 5.51 0.67
CA ILE A 254 18.64 6.63 0.00
C ILE A 254 17.87 6.90 -1.29
N GLU A 255 17.13 8.01 -1.32
CA GLU A 255 16.48 8.49 -2.53
C GLU A 255 17.47 9.22 -3.42
N THR A 256 17.91 8.54 -4.48
CA THR A 256 18.94 9.00 -5.41
C THR A 256 18.37 9.57 -6.70
N TYR A 257 19.22 10.14 -7.56
CA TYR A 257 18.80 10.74 -8.83
C TYR A 257 18.70 9.68 -9.94
N GLY A 258 17.71 9.86 -10.81
CA GLY A 258 17.58 9.09 -12.06
C GLY A 258 17.72 7.59 -11.85
N ALA A 259 18.64 6.94 -12.53
CA ALA A 259 18.87 5.50 -12.43
C ALA A 259 19.71 5.06 -11.21
N GLY A 260 19.68 5.80 -10.11
CA GLY A 260 20.40 5.44 -8.89
C GLY A 260 21.71 6.21 -8.69
N ASN A 261 21.84 7.42 -9.29
CA ASN A 261 23.01 8.25 -9.15
C ASN A 261 23.04 9.04 -7.85
N ALA A 262 24.24 9.18 -7.29
CA ALA A 262 24.51 9.97 -6.09
C ALA A 262 25.70 10.92 -6.33
N PRO A 263 25.99 11.87 -5.41
CA PRO A 263 27.18 12.70 -5.51
C PRO A 263 28.47 11.86 -5.59
N SER A 264 29.34 12.17 -6.55
CA SER A 264 30.66 11.53 -6.68
C SER A 264 31.72 12.06 -5.69
N LYS A 265 31.30 12.92 -4.76
CA LYS A 265 32.17 13.52 -3.77
C LYS A 265 32.68 12.45 -2.79
N GLN A 266 33.99 12.44 -2.53
CA GLN A 266 34.62 11.44 -1.66
C GLN A 266 33.94 11.38 -0.27
N TRP A 267 33.62 12.55 0.32
CA TRP A 267 32.97 12.61 1.62
C TRP A 267 31.62 11.86 1.67
N PHE A 268 30.86 11.86 0.54
CA PHE A 268 29.57 11.16 0.50
C PHE A 268 29.77 9.64 0.48
N LEU A 269 30.70 9.17 -0.34
CA LEU A 269 31.04 7.74 -0.42
C LEU A 269 31.63 7.21 0.90
N ASP A 270 32.44 8.05 1.58
CA ASP A 270 33.02 7.69 2.88
C ASP A 270 31.93 7.55 3.95
N LEU A 271 30.91 8.44 3.96
CA LEU A 271 29.80 8.35 4.89
C LEU A 271 28.88 7.13 4.62
N VAL A 272 28.66 6.78 3.35
CA VAL A 272 27.93 5.55 3.01
C VAL A 272 28.66 4.32 3.49
N LYS A 273 30.00 4.26 3.25
CA LYS A 273 30.84 3.16 3.76
C LYS A 273 30.88 3.08 5.28
N GLU A 274 31.00 4.25 5.95
CA GLU A 274 30.95 4.34 7.41
C GLU A 274 29.63 3.76 7.95
N ALA A 275 28.49 4.17 7.40
CA ALA A 275 27.20 3.64 7.80
C ALA A 275 27.08 2.12 7.58
N ALA A 276 27.57 1.62 6.45
CA ALA A 276 27.58 0.18 6.15
C ALA A 276 28.46 -0.60 7.17
N LEU A 277 29.64 -0.04 7.54
CA LEU A 277 30.53 -0.62 8.55
C LEU A 277 29.91 -0.58 9.96
N MET A 278 29.03 0.39 10.24
CA MET A 278 28.23 0.45 11.47
C MET A 278 27.08 -0.57 11.49
N GLY A 279 26.95 -1.41 10.45
CA GLY A 279 25.89 -2.40 10.34
C GLY A 279 24.55 -1.84 9.81
N LYS A 280 24.51 -0.63 9.25
CA LYS A 280 23.27 -0.09 8.66
C LYS A 280 22.91 -0.84 7.41
N ILE A 281 21.61 -1.14 7.26
CA ILE A 281 21.05 -1.66 6.02
C ILE A 281 20.72 -0.44 5.13
N LEU A 282 21.35 -0.37 3.96
CA LEU A 282 21.20 0.75 3.03
C LEU A 282 20.47 0.26 1.76
N LEU A 283 19.44 0.98 1.36
CA LEU A 283 18.62 0.66 0.18
C LEU A 283 18.56 1.88 -0.75
N ASN A 284 18.92 1.69 -2.00
CA ASN A 284 18.88 2.73 -3.03
C ASN A 284 17.54 2.67 -3.78
N VAL A 285 16.77 3.75 -3.74
CA VAL A 285 15.57 3.96 -4.57
C VAL A 285 15.70 5.24 -5.39
N THR A 286 14.96 5.35 -6.49
CA THR A 286 14.99 6.56 -7.30
C THR A 286 14.00 7.61 -6.80
N GLN A 287 14.34 8.89 -6.93
CA GLN A 287 13.42 10.02 -6.73
C GLN A 287 12.43 10.17 -7.90
N CYS A 288 12.66 9.48 -9.01
CA CYS A 288 11.77 9.55 -10.16
C CYS A 288 10.51 8.73 -9.90
N ILE A 289 9.35 9.25 -10.31
CA ILE A 289 8.06 8.57 -10.19
C ILE A 289 8.05 7.27 -11.00
N ALA A 290 8.70 7.27 -12.17
CA ALA A 290 8.81 6.13 -13.07
C ALA A 290 10.28 5.82 -13.39
N GLY A 291 10.54 4.57 -13.77
CA GLY A 291 11.87 4.04 -14.04
C GLY A 291 12.42 3.24 -12.87
N GLN A 292 13.70 2.88 -12.95
CA GLN A 292 14.31 1.98 -11.96
C GLN A 292 15.74 2.37 -11.63
N VAL A 293 16.18 1.94 -10.45
CA VAL A 293 17.58 1.99 -10.06
C VAL A 293 18.34 0.91 -10.82
N ASN A 294 19.44 1.31 -11.49
CA ASN A 294 20.42 0.42 -12.08
C ASN A 294 21.82 0.91 -11.71
N MET A 295 22.35 0.37 -10.64
CA MET A 295 23.65 0.77 -10.09
C MET A 295 24.86 0.37 -10.96
N ASP A 296 24.66 -0.42 -12.00
CA ASP A 296 25.75 -0.87 -12.88
C ASP A 296 26.03 0.09 -14.05
N ILE A 297 25.15 1.06 -14.32
CA ILE A 297 25.29 2.01 -15.43
C ILE A 297 26.38 3.04 -15.17
N TYR A 298 26.41 3.62 -13.96
CA TYR A 298 27.29 4.74 -13.63
C TYR A 298 28.31 4.40 -12.56
N ALA A 299 29.48 5.06 -12.59
CA ALA A 299 30.55 4.82 -11.62
C ALA A 299 30.08 5.05 -10.16
N THR A 300 29.28 6.09 -9.93
CA THR A 300 28.73 6.39 -8.58
C THR A 300 27.78 5.29 -8.08
N GLY A 301 26.93 4.73 -8.95
CA GLY A 301 26.09 3.58 -8.62
C GLY A 301 26.92 2.35 -8.24
N LYS A 302 28.00 2.07 -9.00
CA LYS A 302 28.92 0.96 -8.68
C LYS A 302 29.58 1.14 -7.32
N CYS A 303 30.02 2.36 -6.99
CA CYS A 303 30.60 2.65 -5.67
C CYS A 303 29.58 2.44 -4.54
N LEU A 304 28.29 2.76 -4.72
CA LEU A 304 27.26 2.46 -3.74
C LEU A 304 27.05 0.94 -3.57
N LYS A 305 27.00 0.20 -4.67
CA LYS A 305 26.90 -1.26 -4.67
C LYS A 305 28.09 -1.91 -3.95
N GLU A 306 29.30 -1.47 -4.23
CA GLU A 306 30.55 -1.91 -3.56
C GLU A 306 30.56 -1.59 -2.06
N ALA A 307 29.91 -0.49 -1.65
CA ALA A 307 29.71 -0.15 -0.25
C ALA A 307 28.60 -0.98 0.44
N GLY A 308 27.96 -1.91 -0.27
CA GLY A 308 26.94 -2.80 0.29
C GLY A 308 25.53 -2.20 0.30
N VAL A 309 25.26 -1.18 -0.51
CA VAL A 309 23.92 -0.63 -0.69
C VAL A 309 23.09 -1.59 -1.56
N ALA A 310 21.94 -2.01 -1.07
CA ALA A 310 21.00 -2.88 -1.81
C ALA A 310 20.27 -2.09 -2.90
N ASN A 311 19.85 -2.81 -3.96
CA ASN A 311 19.11 -2.23 -5.08
C ASN A 311 17.60 -2.28 -4.82
N GLY A 312 16.92 -1.13 -4.87
CA GLY A 312 15.47 -1.01 -4.77
C GLY A 312 14.73 -1.21 -6.09
N TYR A 313 15.46 -1.34 -7.20
CA TYR A 313 14.89 -1.50 -8.54
C TYR A 313 13.87 -0.39 -8.87
N ASP A 314 12.64 -0.77 -9.23
CA ASP A 314 11.54 0.13 -9.56
C ASP A 314 10.47 0.22 -8.45
N SER A 315 10.86 -0.12 -7.20
CA SER A 315 9.96 0.05 -6.06
C SER A 315 9.65 1.51 -5.78
N THR A 316 8.44 1.79 -5.31
CA THR A 316 8.10 3.10 -4.73
C THR A 316 8.76 3.27 -3.36
N THR A 317 8.90 4.51 -2.90
CA THR A 317 9.44 4.77 -1.54
C THR A 317 8.55 4.16 -0.47
N GLU A 318 7.23 4.22 -0.65
CA GLU A 318 6.24 3.64 0.27
C GLU A 318 6.42 2.12 0.38
N SER A 319 6.58 1.47 -0.76
CA SER A 319 6.81 0.02 -0.82
C SER A 319 8.16 -0.37 -0.21
N ALA A 320 9.22 0.35 -0.52
CA ALA A 320 10.56 0.12 0.04
C ALA A 320 10.57 0.25 1.56
N LEU A 321 9.87 1.27 2.10
CA LEU A 321 9.73 1.49 3.53
C LEU A 321 8.96 0.33 4.21
N ALA A 322 7.80 -0.01 3.66
CA ALA A 322 6.97 -1.10 4.18
C ALA A 322 7.69 -2.46 4.12
N LYS A 323 8.42 -2.73 3.05
CA LYS A 323 9.24 -3.94 2.89
C LYS A 323 10.34 -4.02 3.93
N LEU A 324 11.06 -2.92 4.18
CA LEU A 324 12.07 -2.84 5.25
C LEU A 324 11.45 -3.11 6.62
N PHE A 325 10.35 -2.45 6.96
CA PHE A 325 9.68 -2.67 8.25
C PHE A 325 9.29 -4.13 8.45
N HIS A 326 8.74 -4.76 7.41
CA HIS A 326 8.34 -6.16 7.42
C HIS A 326 9.55 -7.09 7.57
N LEU A 327 10.57 -6.95 6.71
CA LEU A 327 11.75 -7.82 6.73
C LEU A 327 12.52 -7.71 8.04
N MET A 328 12.73 -6.50 8.55
CA MET A 328 13.41 -6.27 9.83
C MET A 328 12.57 -6.74 11.04
N GLY A 329 11.25 -6.75 10.92
CA GLY A 329 10.36 -7.34 11.93
C GLY A 329 10.32 -8.86 11.91
N THR A 330 10.62 -9.46 10.76
CA THR A 330 10.59 -10.91 10.52
C THR A 330 11.93 -11.57 10.79
N TYR A 331 13.03 -10.96 10.29
CA TYR A 331 14.38 -11.54 10.39
C TYR A 331 15.22 -10.82 11.44
N SER A 332 15.88 -11.61 12.29
CA SER A 332 16.86 -11.11 13.26
C SER A 332 18.25 -10.86 12.64
N ASN A 333 18.57 -11.56 11.55
CA ASN A 333 19.85 -11.45 10.83
C ASN A 333 19.72 -10.40 9.70
N ASP A 334 20.63 -9.42 9.68
CA ASP A 334 20.64 -8.35 8.68
C ASP A 334 20.98 -8.84 7.26
N ASP A 335 21.71 -9.94 7.13
CA ASP A 335 22.02 -10.51 5.80
C ASP A 335 20.76 -11.11 5.16
N ASP A 336 19.84 -11.67 5.94
CA ASP A 336 18.58 -12.19 5.42
C ASP A 336 17.64 -11.04 5.06
N VAL A 337 17.67 -9.93 5.81
CA VAL A 337 16.94 -8.69 5.44
C VAL A 337 17.46 -8.17 4.10
N LYS A 338 18.78 -8.03 3.93
CA LYS A 338 19.42 -7.56 2.68
C LYS A 338 19.06 -8.44 1.49
N LYS A 339 19.12 -9.76 1.64
CA LYS A 339 18.68 -10.71 0.59
C LYS A 339 17.21 -10.52 0.23
N GLY A 340 16.35 -10.37 1.23
CA GLY A 340 14.92 -10.16 1.03
C GLY A 340 14.60 -8.87 0.28
N LEU A 341 15.41 -7.80 0.44
CA LEU A 341 15.20 -6.53 -0.25
C LEU A 341 15.28 -6.66 -1.78
N GLU A 342 16.14 -7.52 -2.29
CA GLU A 342 16.36 -7.71 -3.72
C GLU A 342 15.50 -8.84 -4.34
N ILE A 343 14.65 -9.50 -3.56
CA ILE A 343 13.71 -10.54 -4.03
C ILE A 343 12.34 -9.89 -4.24
N ASN A 344 11.67 -10.22 -5.34
CA ASN A 344 10.27 -9.87 -5.54
C ASN A 344 9.40 -10.75 -4.64
N LEU A 345 8.85 -10.18 -3.56
CA LEU A 345 8.04 -10.90 -2.58
C LEU A 345 6.55 -10.90 -2.92
N ARG A 346 6.05 -9.74 -3.37
CA ARG A 346 4.61 -9.48 -3.55
C ARG A 346 4.31 -8.67 -4.82
N GLY A 347 5.17 -8.77 -5.83
CA GLY A 347 5.02 -8.01 -7.07
C GLY A 347 5.43 -6.54 -6.96
N GLU A 348 6.16 -6.19 -5.92
CA GLU A 348 6.58 -4.80 -5.64
C GLU A 348 7.72 -4.30 -6.52
N ILE A 349 8.45 -5.20 -7.16
CA ILE A 349 9.53 -4.86 -8.11
C ILE A 349 9.40 -5.69 -9.38
N SER A 350 9.83 -5.12 -10.52
CA SER A 350 9.95 -5.82 -11.80
C SER A 350 11.36 -6.38 -11.93
N LYS A 351 11.53 -7.68 -11.67
CA LYS A 351 12.83 -8.36 -11.73
C LYS A 351 12.67 -9.74 -12.33
#